data_019f8cbe3a2aec4c8c26f4ada28cb294
#
_entry.id   019f8cbe3a2aec4c8c26f4ada28cb294
#
_cell.length_a   1.000
_cell.length_b   1.000
_cell.length_c   1.000
_cell.angle_alpha   90.00
_cell.angle_beta   90.00
_cell.angle_gamma   90.00
#
_symmetry.space_group_name_H-M   'P 1'
#
loop_
_entity.id
_entity.type
_entity.pdbx_description
1 polymer ?
#
loop_
_entity_poly.entity_id
_entity_poly.type
_entity_poly.pdbx_seq_one_letter_code
_entity_poly.pdbx_strand_id
1 'polypeptide(L)'
;MKTARAFTPAASDMIVDIADCMVLRQAILAALPLLRELVVAGGTRAGEMALTVTETGAGLDVAVTGGKPMDAALLPRLAALAERGDWARLTWAGPDQDGQSITRRPPVLGFGRARVVPPPGGFLQATPEGQAALLAAVRDITRGARSVLDLFAGCGTFSLPLAETARVHAVEGLSAPLDALAAGARAASPPLHRITTEVRDLARRPLLPDELTHDAIVIDPPRAGAEAQARQIALSRAETLAWVSCDPVTFARDARILADQGLSISRIYVIDQFRWSPHVETVAEIRRR
;
A
#
# COMPACT_ATOMS: atom_id res chain seq x y z
N MET A 1 33.59 2.77 -6.08
CA MET A 1 32.15 3.04 -6.17
C MET A 1 31.48 2.03 -5.26
N LYS A 2 30.98 2.45 -4.09
CA LYS A 2 30.26 1.53 -3.18
C LYS A 2 28.85 1.36 -3.72
N THR A 3 28.53 0.20 -4.23
CA THR A 3 27.26 -0.14 -4.85
C THR A 3 26.35 -0.81 -3.83
N ALA A 4 25.13 -0.32 -3.79
CA ALA A 4 23.91 -0.92 -3.25
C ALA A 4 23.88 -1.20 -1.74
N ARG A 5 23.16 -0.33 -1.07
CA ARG A 5 22.61 -0.59 0.27
C ARG A 5 21.40 -1.50 0.11
N ALA A 6 21.46 -2.69 0.67
CA ALA A 6 20.30 -3.56 0.71
C ALA A 6 19.73 -3.67 2.14
N PHE A 7 20.58 -3.77 3.16
CA PHE A 7 20.13 -3.87 4.57
C PHE A 7 21.17 -3.25 5.50
N THR A 8 20.70 -2.64 6.57
CA THR A 8 21.53 -2.25 7.71
C THR A 8 21.08 -3.07 8.93
N PRO A 9 22.01 -3.62 9.74
CA PRO A 9 21.67 -4.20 11.02
C PRO A 9 20.98 -3.17 11.92
N ALA A 10 20.14 -3.62 12.84
CA ALA A 10 19.49 -2.72 13.79
C ALA A 10 20.52 -1.84 14.50
N ALA A 11 20.28 -0.53 14.56
CA ALA A 11 21.17 0.48 15.15
C ALA A 11 22.59 0.54 14.54
N SER A 12 22.73 0.28 13.24
CA SER A 12 24.00 0.31 12.54
C SER A 12 23.88 1.00 11.17
N ASP A 13 24.87 1.80 10.80
CA ASP A 13 25.02 2.38 9.45
C ASP A 13 25.79 1.47 8.49
N MET A 14 26.15 0.27 8.94
CA MET A 14 26.89 -0.69 8.13
C MET A 14 25.99 -1.28 7.06
N ILE A 15 26.44 -1.20 5.81
CA ILE A 15 25.74 -1.77 4.67
C ILE A 15 26.14 -3.24 4.53
N VAL A 16 25.15 -4.12 4.53
CA VAL A 16 25.36 -5.54 4.27
C VAL A 16 25.00 -5.85 2.83
N ASP A 17 25.94 -6.43 2.10
CA ASP A 17 25.67 -6.99 0.78
C ASP A 17 25.05 -8.37 0.94
N ILE A 18 23.78 -8.50 0.59
CA ILE A 18 23.05 -9.76 0.67
C ILE A 18 23.17 -10.54 -0.63
N ALA A 19 23.64 -11.79 -0.50
CA ALA A 19 23.62 -12.77 -1.57
C ALA A 19 22.39 -13.69 -1.47
N ASP A 20 21.84 -13.83 -0.26
CA ASP A 20 20.66 -14.62 0.05
C ASP A 20 19.78 -13.88 1.06
N CYS A 21 18.46 -14.09 0.99
CA CYS A 21 17.50 -13.46 1.88
C CYS A 21 16.27 -14.34 2.04
N MET A 22 15.98 -14.75 3.28
CA MET A 22 14.80 -15.56 3.60
C MET A 22 13.46 -14.79 3.54
N VAL A 23 13.52 -13.45 3.41
CA VAL A 23 12.33 -12.57 3.43
C VAL A 23 11.93 -12.13 2.03
N LEU A 24 12.92 -11.87 1.15
CA LEU A 24 12.64 -11.44 -0.21
C LEU A 24 12.05 -12.59 -1.04
N ARG A 25 11.09 -12.23 -1.89
CA ARG A 25 10.56 -13.15 -2.92
C ARG A 25 11.68 -13.53 -3.88
N GLN A 26 11.68 -14.78 -4.35
CA GLN A 26 12.75 -15.32 -5.19
C GLN A 26 12.95 -14.53 -6.49
N ALA A 27 11.85 -14.02 -7.08
CA ALA A 27 11.93 -13.19 -8.27
C ALA A 27 12.70 -11.87 -8.03
N ILE A 28 12.51 -11.26 -6.85
CA ILE A 28 13.22 -10.03 -6.45
C ILE A 28 14.69 -10.36 -6.17
N LEU A 29 14.95 -11.46 -5.46
CA LEU A 29 16.30 -11.91 -5.15
C LEU A 29 17.10 -12.19 -6.44
N ALA A 30 16.51 -12.88 -7.40
CA ALA A 30 17.12 -13.17 -8.70
C ALA A 30 17.38 -11.89 -9.52
N ALA A 31 16.61 -10.82 -9.31
CA ALA A 31 16.79 -9.55 -10.02
C ALA A 31 17.92 -8.68 -9.43
N LEU A 32 18.45 -8.96 -8.22
CA LEU A 32 19.45 -8.13 -7.55
C LEU A 32 20.67 -7.78 -8.44
N PRO A 33 21.26 -8.70 -9.24
CA PRO A 33 22.38 -8.34 -10.12
C PRO A 33 22.01 -7.25 -11.12
N LEU A 34 20.84 -7.36 -11.77
CA LEU A 34 20.35 -6.35 -12.74
C LEU A 34 19.96 -5.04 -12.07
N LEU A 35 19.39 -5.09 -10.85
CA LEU A 35 19.08 -3.90 -10.05
C LEU A 35 20.37 -3.15 -9.67
N ARG A 36 21.48 -3.88 -9.41
CA ARG A 36 22.81 -3.26 -9.21
C ARG A 36 23.31 -2.59 -10.48
N GLU A 37 23.19 -3.25 -11.63
CA GLU A 37 23.53 -2.63 -12.92
C GLU A 37 22.69 -1.36 -13.18
N LEU A 38 21.40 -1.38 -12.82
CA LEU A 38 20.50 -0.23 -12.91
C LEU A 38 21.02 0.95 -12.08
N VAL A 39 21.40 0.70 -10.82
CA VAL A 39 21.98 1.73 -9.94
C VAL A 39 23.29 2.29 -10.52
N VAL A 40 24.16 1.44 -11.08
CA VAL A 40 25.41 1.87 -11.72
C VAL A 40 25.13 2.71 -12.97
N ALA A 41 24.12 2.33 -13.77
CA ALA A 41 23.78 3.03 -14.99
C ALA A 41 23.27 4.45 -14.75
N GLY A 42 22.43 4.62 -13.71
CA GLY A 42 21.68 5.84 -13.49
C GLY A 42 21.94 6.57 -12.18
N GLY A 43 22.80 6.02 -11.30
CA GLY A 43 23.16 6.68 -10.04
C GLY A 43 24.12 7.84 -10.20
N THR A 44 24.10 8.76 -9.24
CA THR A 44 25.08 9.85 -9.11
C THR A 44 26.06 9.54 -7.97
N ARG A 45 27.21 10.23 -7.93
CA ARG A 45 28.19 10.03 -6.84
C ARG A 45 27.72 10.65 -5.51
N ALA A 46 26.86 11.65 -5.57
CA ALA A 46 26.41 12.45 -4.42
C ALA A 46 24.92 12.28 -4.10
N GLY A 47 24.15 11.57 -4.97
CA GLY A 47 22.72 11.37 -4.80
C GLY A 47 22.38 10.03 -4.17
N GLU A 48 21.27 10.00 -3.45
CA GLU A 48 20.65 8.77 -2.98
C GLU A 48 19.56 8.34 -3.99
N MET A 49 19.58 7.06 -4.35
CA MET A 49 18.54 6.43 -5.17
C MET A 49 17.71 5.48 -4.31
N ALA A 50 16.40 5.57 -4.42
CA ALA A 50 15.51 4.58 -3.84
C ALA A 50 14.88 3.72 -4.95
N LEU A 51 14.81 2.41 -4.70
CA LEU A 51 14.18 1.43 -5.57
C LEU A 51 13.03 0.75 -4.83
N THR A 52 11.83 0.86 -5.39
CA THR A 52 10.68 0.06 -4.95
C THR A 52 10.44 -1.03 -6.00
N VAL A 53 10.50 -2.29 -5.56
CA VAL A 53 10.35 -3.45 -6.45
C VAL A 53 9.16 -4.28 -6.00
N THR A 54 8.20 -4.44 -6.90
CA THR A 54 6.98 -5.22 -6.66
C THR A 54 6.92 -6.41 -7.60
N GLU A 55 6.71 -7.61 -7.05
CA GLU A 55 6.42 -8.79 -7.86
C GLU A 55 4.94 -8.78 -8.28
N THR A 56 4.69 -8.93 -9.57
CA THR A 56 3.34 -9.04 -10.14
C THR A 56 3.22 -10.28 -10.99
N GLY A 57 2.00 -10.67 -11.34
CA GLY A 57 1.79 -11.80 -12.27
C GLY A 57 2.35 -11.58 -13.69
N ALA A 58 2.69 -10.33 -14.03
CA ALA A 58 3.25 -9.95 -15.33
C ALA A 58 4.79 -9.78 -15.29
N GLY A 59 5.44 -9.98 -14.14
CA GLY A 59 6.85 -9.73 -13.91
C GLY A 59 7.06 -8.62 -12.88
N LEU A 60 8.31 -8.20 -12.68
CA LEU A 60 8.63 -7.15 -11.70
C LEU A 60 8.19 -5.76 -12.19
N ASP A 61 7.64 -5.00 -11.27
CA ASP A 61 7.42 -3.56 -11.39
C ASP A 61 8.49 -2.85 -10.57
N VAL A 62 9.37 -2.12 -11.26
CA VAL A 62 10.53 -1.45 -10.65
C VAL A 62 10.32 0.05 -10.74
N ALA A 63 10.21 0.73 -9.61
CA ALA A 63 10.13 2.19 -9.53
C ALA A 63 11.40 2.74 -8.89
N VAL A 64 12.02 3.71 -9.56
CA VAL A 64 13.26 4.36 -9.16
C VAL A 64 13.02 5.85 -8.93
N THR A 65 13.50 6.38 -7.80
CA THR A 65 13.54 7.81 -7.51
C THR A 65 14.97 8.24 -7.21
N GLY A 66 15.28 9.52 -7.44
CA GLY A 66 16.62 10.07 -7.19
C GLY A 66 17.70 9.66 -8.22
N GLY A 67 17.29 9.09 -9.34
CA GLY A 67 18.21 8.76 -10.43
C GLY A 67 18.69 10.01 -11.19
N LYS A 68 19.66 9.87 -12.08
CA LYS A 68 20.04 10.94 -13.04
C LYS A 68 18.82 11.33 -13.89
N PRO A 69 18.74 12.57 -14.36
CA PRO A 69 17.76 12.93 -15.39
C PRO A 69 17.81 11.96 -16.56
N MET A 70 16.65 11.54 -17.05
CA MET A 70 16.58 10.66 -18.20
C MET A 70 16.93 11.45 -19.47
N ASP A 71 17.96 11.02 -20.15
CA ASP A 71 18.40 11.58 -21.43
C ASP A 71 18.41 10.51 -22.53
N ALA A 72 18.74 10.92 -23.74
CA ALA A 72 18.81 10.05 -24.92
C ALA A 72 19.86 8.91 -24.80
N ALA A 73 20.85 9.05 -23.93
CA ALA A 73 21.89 8.03 -23.71
C ALA A 73 21.45 7.04 -22.60
N LEU A 74 20.72 7.49 -21.59
CA LEU A 74 20.27 6.67 -20.48
C LEU A 74 19.07 5.80 -20.87
N LEU A 75 18.09 6.34 -21.59
CA LEU A 75 16.86 5.65 -21.96
C LEU A 75 17.10 4.26 -22.60
N PRO A 76 17.94 4.11 -23.64
CA PRO A 76 18.19 2.79 -24.23
C PRO A 76 18.81 1.80 -23.26
N ARG A 77 19.66 2.27 -22.34
CA ARG A 77 20.30 1.42 -21.31
C ARG A 77 19.27 0.90 -20.30
N LEU A 78 18.34 1.76 -19.87
CA LEU A 78 17.25 1.39 -18.99
C LEU A 78 16.29 0.39 -19.66
N ALA A 79 15.98 0.63 -20.94
CA ALA A 79 15.15 -0.28 -21.73
C ALA A 79 15.78 -1.66 -21.88
N ALA A 80 17.08 -1.73 -22.19
CA ALA A 80 17.82 -2.99 -22.28
C ALA A 80 17.89 -3.75 -20.94
N LEU A 81 17.99 -3.04 -19.81
CA LEU A 81 17.95 -3.66 -18.49
C LEU A 81 16.55 -4.23 -18.17
N ALA A 82 15.48 -3.46 -18.48
CA ALA A 82 14.11 -3.92 -18.29
C ALA A 82 13.79 -5.15 -19.17
N GLU A 83 14.34 -5.20 -20.38
CA GLU A 83 14.21 -6.35 -21.29
C GLU A 83 14.98 -7.57 -20.77
N ARG A 84 16.25 -7.43 -20.41
CA ARG A 84 17.08 -8.52 -19.86
C ARG A 84 16.50 -9.10 -18.57
N GLY A 85 15.92 -8.24 -17.73
CA GLY A 85 15.28 -8.64 -16.47
C GLY A 85 13.86 -9.15 -16.64
N ASP A 86 13.33 -9.10 -17.85
CA ASP A 86 11.91 -9.39 -18.17
C ASP A 86 10.94 -8.64 -17.25
N TRP A 87 11.30 -7.40 -16.86
CA TRP A 87 10.46 -6.59 -15.97
C TRP A 87 9.18 -6.15 -16.69
N ALA A 88 8.07 -6.16 -15.98
CA ALA A 88 6.79 -5.70 -16.52
C ALA A 88 6.82 -4.19 -16.78
N ARG A 89 7.33 -3.42 -15.83
CA ARG A 89 7.49 -1.97 -15.90
C ARG A 89 8.77 -1.53 -15.21
N LEU A 90 9.45 -0.55 -15.76
CA LEU A 90 10.48 0.23 -15.11
C LEU A 90 10.07 1.69 -15.15
N THR A 91 9.84 2.30 -13.99
CA THR A 91 9.59 3.73 -13.87
C THR A 91 10.80 4.42 -13.30
N TRP A 92 11.22 5.49 -13.94
CA TRP A 92 12.42 6.23 -13.61
C TRP A 92 12.10 7.69 -13.33
N ALA A 93 12.38 8.17 -12.14
CA ALA A 93 12.29 9.58 -11.77
C ALA A 93 13.66 10.12 -11.37
N GLY A 94 14.08 11.18 -12.06
CA GLY A 94 15.20 12.02 -11.67
C GLY A 94 14.81 12.94 -10.51
N PRO A 95 15.76 13.77 -10.03
CA PRO A 95 15.46 14.82 -9.07
C PRO A 95 14.44 15.79 -9.69
N ASP A 96 13.40 16.12 -8.93
CA ASP A 96 12.33 17.06 -9.32
C ASP A 96 11.66 16.79 -10.68
N GLN A 97 11.63 15.51 -11.10
CA GLN A 97 11.01 15.07 -12.34
C GLN A 97 9.90 14.06 -12.09
N ASP A 98 8.82 14.18 -12.84
CA ASP A 98 7.82 13.12 -12.92
C ASP A 98 8.43 11.83 -13.47
N GLY A 99 8.00 10.70 -12.93
CA GLY A 99 8.51 9.40 -13.34
C GLY A 99 8.12 9.06 -14.78
N GLN A 100 9.11 8.71 -15.61
CA GLN A 100 8.88 8.18 -16.94
C GLN A 100 8.91 6.65 -16.92
N SER A 101 7.91 6.01 -17.53
CA SER A 101 7.75 4.55 -17.48
C SER A 101 8.10 3.89 -18.81
N ILE A 102 8.92 2.87 -18.74
CA ILE A 102 9.15 1.88 -19.81
C ILE A 102 8.27 0.68 -19.44
N THR A 103 7.12 0.57 -20.10
CA THR A 103 6.13 -0.50 -19.80
C THR A 103 6.17 -1.53 -20.92
N ARG A 104 6.59 -2.74 -20.58
CA ARG A 104 6.56 -3.90 -21.49
C ARG A 104 5.25 -4.68 -21.36
N ARG A 105 4.73 -4.77 -20.15
CA ARG A 105 3.44 -5.37 -19.79
C ARG A 105 2.82 -4.59 -18.62
N PRO A 106 1.49 -4.44 -18.53
CA PRO A 106 0.88 -3.83 -17.35
C PRO A 106 1.17 -4.66 -16.09
N PRO A 107 1.71 -4.08 -14.99
CA PRO A 107 1.97 -4.76 -13.74
C PRO A 107 0.66 -4.95 -12.95
N VAL A 108 -0.15 -5.91 -13.34
CA VAL A 108 -1.49 -6.12 -12.81
C VAL A 108 -1.45 -6.86 -11.47
N LEU A 109 -2.18 -6.36 -10.49
CA LEU A 109 -2.47 -7.01 -9.21
C LEU A 109 -3.95 -7.39 -9.11
N GLY A 110 -4.25 -8.42 -8.33
CA GLY A 110 -5.61 -8.86 -8.05
C GLY A 110 -6.10 -8.40 -6.69
N PHE A 111 -7.24 -7.70 -6.65
CA PHE A 111 -7.97 -7.39 -5.42
C PHE A 111 -9.40 -7.93 -5.53
N GLY A 112 -9.64 -9.13 -4.96
CA GLY A 112 -10.85 -9.86 -5.22
C GLY A 112 -11.02 -10.13 -6.72
N ARG A 113 -12.19 -9.81 -7.28
CA ARG A 113 -12.47 -9.94 -8.72
C ARG A 113 -11.83 -8.85 -9.59
N ALA A 114 -11.43 -7.74 -8.99
CA ALA A 114 -10.84 -6.63 -9.73
C ALA A 114 -9.37 -6.86 -10.07
N ARG A 115 -8.96 -6.28 -11.19
CA ARG A 115 -7.57 -6.21 -11.65
C ARG A 115 -7.12 -4.76 -11.67
N VAL A 116 -6.03 -4.46 -10.98
CA VAL A 116 -5.53 -3.09 -10.79
C VAL A 116 -4.10 -2.99 -11.28
N VAL A 117 -3.78 -1.91 -11.99
CA VAL A 117 -2.40 -1.50 -12.26
C VAL A 117 -2.07 -0.39 -11.27
N PRO A 118 -1.28 -0.66 -10.22
CA PRO A 118 -0.98 0.34 -9.21
C PRO A 118 -0.09 1.46 -9.79
N PRO A 119 -0.13 2.67 -9.20
CA PRO A 119 0.85 3.69 -9.54
C PRO A 119 2.27 3.20 -9.22
N PRO A 120 3.29 3.64 -9.99
CA PRO A 120 4.67 3.23 -9.75
C PRO A 120 5.12 3.53 -8.32
N GLY A 121 5.67 2.54 -7.62
CA GLY A 121 6.12 2.69 -6.24
C GLY A 121 5.02 2.92 -5.21
N GLY A 122 3.74 2.77 -5.61
CA GLY A 122 2.59 2.90 -4.71
C GLY A 122 2.64 1.89 -3.57
N PHE A 123 2.06 2.26 -2.42
CA PHE A 123 1.99 1.38 -1.25
C PHE A 123 1.15 0.13 -1.54
N LEU A 124 1.65 -1.02 -1.09
CA LEU A 124 0.98 -2.32 -1.14
C LEU A 124 1.28 -3.09 0.15
N GLN A 125 0.42 -4.02 0.51
CA GLN A 125 0.70 -4.95 1.61
C GLN A 125 1.93 -5.81 1.30
N ALA A 126 2.72 -6.10 2.33
CA ALA A 126 4.05 -6.69 2.17
C ALA A 126 4.04 -8.07 1.48
N THR A 127 3.01 -8.88 1.74
CA THR A 127 2.87 -10.22 1.17
C THR A 127 1.44 -10.49 0.71
N PRO A 128 1.22 -11.29 -0.35
CA PRO A 128 -0.12 -11.73 -0.75
C PRO A 128 -0.87 -12.48 0.36
N GLU A 129 -0.15 -13.30 1.13
CA GLU A 129 -0.70 -14.09 2.23
C GLU A 129 -1.15 -13.17 3.38
N GLY A 130 -0.34 -12.16 3.73
CA GLY A 130 -0.70 -11.14 4.72
C GLY A 130 -1.90 -10.33 4.26
N GLN A 131 -1.90 -9.88 3.00
CA GLN A 131 -3.03 -9.17 2.42
C GLN A 131 -4.33 -10.00 2.48
N ALA A 132 -4.25 -11.29 2.16
CA ALA A 132 -5.41 -12.19 2.21
C ALA A 132 -5.93 -12.35 3.65
N ALA A 133 -5.03 -12.48 4.65
CA ALA A 133 -5.39 -12.59 6.05
C ALA A 133 -6.02 -11.29 6.59
N LEU A 134 -5.45 -10.12 6.25
CA LEU A 134 -6.01 -8.81 6.58
C LEU A 134 -7.41 -8.65 6.00
N LEU A 135 -7.57 -8.97 4.71
CA LEU A 135 -8.87 -8.91 4.04
C LEU A 135 -9.90 -9.86 4.67
N ALA A 136 -9.49 -11.08 5.06
CA ALA A 136 -10.38 -12.02 5.71
C ALA A 136 -10.91 -11.48 7.05
N ALA A 137 -10.04 -10.88 7.86
CA ALA A 137 -10.41 -10.24 9.12
C ALA A 137 -11.34 -9.04 8.90
N VAL A 138 -11.03 -8.17 7.93
CA VAL A 138 -11.86 -7.02 7.57
C VAL A 138 -13.24 -7.48 7.09
N ARG A 139 -13.33 -8.50 6.22
CA ARG A 139 -14.60 -9.07 5.75
C ARG A 139 -15.43 -9.70 6.88
N ASP A 140 -14.77 -10.34 7.86
CA ASP A 140 -15.49 -10.90 9.02
C ASP A 140 -16.12 -9.79 9.86
N ILE A 141 -15.39 -8.70 10.13
CA ILE A 141 -15.86 -7.56 10.90
C ILE A 141 -16.99 -6.81 10.19
N THR A 142 -16.88 -6.61 8.87
CA THR A 142 -17.83 -5.85 8.05
C THR A 142 -18.98 -6.72 7.51
N ARG A 143 -19.09 -7.95 7.96
CA ARG A 143 -20.11 -8.90 7.49
C ARG A 143 -21.52 -8.35 7.66
N GLY A 144 -22.29 -8.37 6.57
CA GLY A 144 -23.68 -7.87 6.54
C GLY A 144 -23.81 -6.37 6.31
N ALA A 145 -22.72 -5.60 6.32
CA ALA A 145 -22.76 -4.19 5.94
C ALA A 145 -23.18 -4.04 4.46
N ARG A 146 -24.09 -3.13 4.18
CA ARG A 146 -24.53 -2.78 2.83
C ARG A 146 -23.81 -1.56 2.28
N SER A 147 -23.21 -0.78 3.17
CA SER A 147 -22.39 0.39 2.87
C SER A 147 -21.14 0.39 3.74
N VAL A 148 -19.98 0.57 3.11
CA VAL A 148 -18.68 0.59 3.77
C VAL A 148 -17.94 1.87 3.38
N LEU A 149 -17.37 2.53 4.38
CA LEU A 149 -16.42 3.61 4.21
C LEU A 149 -15.01 3.04 4.37
N ASP A 150 -14.15 3.24 3.37
CA ASP A 150 -12.76 2.78 3.39
C ASP A 150 -11.83 4.00 3.41
N LEU A 151 -11.16 4.20 4.54
CA LEU A 151 -10.30 5.35 4.82
C LEU A 151 -8.83 4.93 4.67
N PHE A 152 -8.04 5.77 3.98
CA PHE A 152 -6.69 5.46 3.50
C PHE A 152 -6.71 4.29 2.51
N ALA A 153 -7.65 4.36 1.56
CA ALA A 153 -8.02 3.23 0.71
C ALA A 153 -6.92 2.76 -0.26
N GLY A 154 -5.89 3.58 -0.50
CA GLY A 154 -4.85 3.28 -1.47
C GLY A 154 -5.42 2.95 -2.84
N CYS A 155 -4.89 1.94 -3.50
CA CYS A 155 -5.41 1.45 -4.78
C CYS A 155 -6.54 0.41 -4.65
N GLY A 156 -7.18 0.32 -3.46
CA GLY A 156 -8.40 -0.46 -3.27
C GLY A 156 -8.21 -1.87 -2.71
N THR A 157 -7.17 -2.10 -1.94
CA THR A 157 -6.88 -3.39 -1.29
C THR A 157 -8.09 -3.96 -0.55
N PHE A 158 -8.83 -3.11 0.18
CA PHE A 158 -10.08 -3.48 0.85
C PHE A 158 -11.30 -3.05 0.05
N SER A 159 -11.32 -1.85 -0.51
CA SER A 159 -12.47 -1.31 -1.25
C SER A 159 -12.98 -2.25 -2.34
N LEU A 160 -12.11 -2.76 -3.20
CA LEU A 160 -12.50 -3.57 -4.35
C LEU A 160 -13.09 -4.92 -3.93
N PRO A 161 -12.46 -5.70 -3.02
CA PRO A 161 -13.06 -6.93 -2.52
C PRO A 161 -14.34 -6.74 -1.72
N LEU A 162 -14.47 -5.64 -0.96
CA LEU A 162 -15.70 -5.33 -0.22
C LEU A 162 -16.84 -4.92 -1.13
N ALA A 163 -16.52 -4.28 -2.27
CA ALA A 163 -17.51 -3.95 -3.28
C ALA A 163 -18.10 -5.16 -4.02
N GLU A 164 -17.65 -6.36 -3.73
CA GLU A 164 -18.32 -7.60 -4.19
C GLU A 164 -19.68 -7.80 -3.52
N THR A 165 -19.90 -7.21 -2.33
CA THR A 165 -21.09 -7.42 -1.51
C THR A 165 -21.74 -6.15 -0.97
N ALA A 166 -21.03 -5.01 -0.97
CA ALA A 166 -21.50 -3.75 -0.39
C ALA A 166 -21.18 -2.56 -1.30
N ARG A 167 -21.87 -1.45 -1.13
CA ARG A 167 -21.46 -0.15 -1.70
C ARG A 167 -20.27 0.35 -0.90
N VAL A 168 -19.28 0.93 -1.59
CA VAL A 168 -18.05 1.43 -0.93
C VAL A 168 -17.86 2.91 -1.26
N HIS A 169 -17.49 3.69 -0.25
CA HIS A 169 -16.92 5.03 -0.42
C HIS A 169 -15.45 4.96 0.00
N ALA A 170 -14.54 5.20 -0.94
CA ALA A 170 -13.10 5.11 -0.73
C ALA A 170 -12.49 6.51 -0.65
N VAL A 171 -11.75 6.79 0.43
CA VAL A 171 -11.10 8.08 0.68
C VAL A 171 -9.60 7.87 0.79
N GLU A 172 -8.83 8.64 0.02
CA GLU A 172 -7.38 8.54 -0.07
C GLU A 172 -6.76 9.92 -0.29
N GLY A 173 -5.56 10.15 0.25
CA GLY A 173 -4.86 11.43 0.14
C GLY A 173 -4.30 11.74 -1.26
N LEU A 174 -4.09 10.73 -2.08
CA LEU A 174 -3.50 10.84 -3.41
C LEU A 174 -4.50 10.42 -4.49
N SER A 175 -4.52 11.15 -5.63
CA SER A 175 -5.42 10.82 -6.74
C SER A 175 -4.99 9.55 -7.50
N ALA A 176 -3.68 9.35 -7.71
CA ALA A 176 -3.19 8.24 -8.53
C ALA A 176 -3.60 6.85 -8.04
N PRO A 177 -3.58 6.51 -6.72
CA PRO A 177 -4.14 5.27 -6.22
C PRO A 177 -5.65 5.14 -6.45
N LEU A 178 -6.43 6.22 -6.27
CA LEU A 178 -7.88 6.22 -6.51
C LEU A 178 -8.22 6.06 -8.00
N ASP A 179 -7.43 6.64 -8.90
CA ASP A 179 -7.59 6.44 -10.34
C ASP A 179 -7.38 4.97 -10.73
N ALA A 180 -6.37 4.32 -10.13
CA ALA A 180 -6.10 2.90 -10.31
C ALA A 180 -7.25 2.04 -9.76
N LEU A 181 -7.76 2.35 -8.56
CA LEU A 181 -8.92 1.72 -7.95
C LEU A 181 -10.14 1.84 -8.87
N ALA A 182 -10.46 3.05 -9.32
CA ALA A 182 -11.61 3.33 -10.17
C ALA A 182 -11.51 2.61 -11.52
N ALA A 183 -10.31 2.54 -12.11
CA ALA A 183 -10.07 1.78 -13.34
C ALA A 183 -10.31 0.28 -13.12
N GLY A 184 -9.78 -0.30 -12.03
CA GLY A 184 -9.98 -1.69 -11.66
C GLY A 184 -11.46 -2.02 -11.41
N ALA A 185 -12.19 -1.12 -10.74
CA ALA A 185 -13.62 -1.28 -10.48
C ALA A 185 -14.45 -1.31 -11.78
N ARG A 186 -14.15 -0.40 -12.72
CA ARG A 186 -14.85 -0.37 -14.03
C ARG A 186 -14.58 -1.61 -14.88
N ALA A 187 -13.39 -2.19 -14.77
CA ALA A 187 -12.98 -3.36 -15.55
C ALA A 187 -13.41 -4.69 -14.92
N ALA A 188 -13.93 -4.69 -13.70
CA ALA A 188 -14.28 -5.90 -12.98
C ALA A 188 -15.45 -6.65 -13.65
N SER A 189 -15.31 -7.98 -13.76
CA SER A 189 -16.34 -8.85 -14.29
C SER A 189 -16.46 -10.11 -13.39
N PRO A 190 -17.66 -10.43 -12.88
CA PRO A 190 -18.89 -9.63 -12.94
C PRO A 190 -18.76 -8.27 -12.24
N PRO A 191 -19.63 -7.29 -12.56
CA PRO A 191 -19.53 -5.94 -12.01
C PRO A 191 -19.57 -5.93 -10.47
N LEU A 192 -18.88 -4.96 -9.90
CA LEU A 192 -18.90 -4.66 -8.47
C LEU A 192 -20.11 -3.79 -8.09
N HIS A 193 -20.48 -3.77 -6.82
CA HIS A 193 -21.36 -2.75 -6.30
C HIS A 193 -20.73 -1.36 -6.49
N ARG A 194 -21.56 -0.30 -6.37
CA ARG A 194 -21.12 1.06 -6.58
C ARG A 194 -19.95 1.42 -5.66
N ILE A 195 -18.88 1.91 -6.26
CA ILE A 195 -17.76 2.54 -5.57
C ILE A 195 -17.75 4.03 -5.92
N THR A 196 -17.61 4.86 -4.91
CA THR A 196 -17.33 6.29 -5.04
C THR A 196 -15.97 6.57 -4.42
N THR A 197 -15.25 7.54 -4.97
CA THR A 197 -13.89 7.88 -4.54
C THR A 197 -13.81 9.36 -4.18
N GLU A 198 -13.00 9.67 -3.17
CA GLU A 198 -12.72 11.05 -2.77
C GLU A 198 -11.23 11.24 -2.47
N VAL A 199 -10.62 12.28 -3.05
CA VAL A 199 -9.25 12.69 -2.72
C VAL A 199 -9.29 13.63 -1.52
N ARG A 200 -8.82 13.15 -0.35
CA ARG A 200 -8.81 13.95 0.88
C ARG A 200 -7.63 13.55 1.78
N ASP A 201 -6.83 14.51 2.17
CA ASP A 201 -5.82 14.34 3.22
C ASP A 201 -6.52 14.23 4.58
N LEU A 202 -6.70 12.99 5.05
CA LEU A 202 -7.43 12.70 6.29
C LEU A 202 -6.68 13.16 7.56
N ALA A 203 -5.38 13.40 7.48
CA ALA A 203 -4.63 13.96 8.60
C ALA A 203 -4.93 15.44 8.82
N ARG A 204 -5.14 16.19 7.73
CA ARG A 204 -5.42 17.63 7.76
C ARG A 204 -6.91 17.96 7.70
N ARG A 205 -7.68 17.14 7.00
CA ARG A 205 -9.11 17.33 6.77
C ARG A 205 -9.86 16.02 7.00
N PRO A 206 -9.96 15.52 8.24
CA PRO A 206 -10.70 14.30 8.53
C PRO A 206 -12.16 14.44 8.09
N LEU A 207 -12.81 13.31 7.81
CA LEU A 207 -14.26 13.27 7.62
C LEU A 207 -14.95 13.65 8.93
N LEU A 208 -15.93 14.52 8.85
CA LEU A 208 -16.70 14.99 10.00
C LEU A 208 -17.75 13.94 10.44
N PRO A 209 -18.30 14.03 11.65
CA PRO A 209 -19.23 13.03 12.19
C PRO A 209 -20.47 12.79 11.32
N ASP A 210 -20.97 13.80 10.62
CA ASP A 210 -22.11 13.72 9.72
C ASP A 210 -21.79 13.08 8.36
N GLU A 211 -20.53 13.00 7.99
CA GLU A 211 -20.06 12.28 6.82
C GLU A 211 -19.86 10.77 7.09
N LEU A 212 -19.77 10.36 8.37
CA LEU A 212 -19.48 9.00 8.83
C LEU A 212 -20.77 8.17 9.02
N THR A 213 -21.58 8.04 7.95
CA THR A 213 -22.95 7.48 8.01
C THR A 213 -23.07 6.06 7.42
N HIS A 214 -21.94 5.38 7.23
CA HIS A 214 -21.88 4.04 6.65
C HIS A 214 -22.12 2.95 7.70
N ASP A 215 -22.60 1.77 7.28
CA ASP A 215 -22.85 0.64 8.18
C ASP A 215 -21.55 0.10 8.83
N ALA A 216 -20.43 0.23 8.13
CA ALA A 216 -19.10 -0.10 8.66
C ALA A 216 -18.03 0.85 8.12
N ILE A 217 -16.99 1.06 8.92
CA ILE A 217 -15.79 1.83 8.53
C ILE A 217 -14.59 0.90 8.56
N VAL A 218 -13.83 0.87 7.47
CA VAL A 218 -12.49 0.29 7.40
C VAL A 218 -11.50 1.43 7.45
N ILE A 219 -10.42 1.27 8.21
CA ILE A 219 -9.38 2.28 8.33
C ILE A 219 -8.02 1.58 8.39
N ASP A 220 -7.13 1.91 7.43
CA ASP A 220 -5.77 1.36 7.33
C ASP A 220 -4.76 2.52 7.25
N PRO A 221 -4.50 3.20 8.37
CA PRO A 221 -3.71 4.42 8.40
C PRO A 221 -2.22 4.12 8.27
N PRO A 222 -1.40 5.13 7.90
CA PRO A 222 0.05 5.03 7.95
C PRO A 222 0.54 4.83 9.40
N ARG A 223 1.83 4.51 9.59
CA ARG A 223 2.46 4.30 10.91
C ARG A 223 2.20 5.42 11.92
N ALA A 224 1.99 6.65 11.47
CA ALA A 224 1.64 7.77 12.34
C ALA A 224 0.25 7.64 13.00
N GLY A 225 -0.55 6.66 12.57
CA GLY A 225 -1.93 6.49 13.00
C GLY A 225 -2.88 7.49 12.34
N ALA A 226 -4.11 7.57 12.86
CA ALA A 226 -5.15 8.44 12.33
C ALA A 226 -5.84 9.25 13.45
N GLU A 227 -5.07 9.91 14.32
CA GLU A 227 -5.59 10.62 15.49
C GLU A 227 -6.71 11.61 15.15
N ALA A 228 -6.52 12.43 14.11
CA ALA A 228 -7.52 13.41 13.67
C ALA A 228 -8.84 12.73 13.28
N GLN A 229 -8.76 11.63 12.54
CA GLN A 229 -9.95 10.87 12.12
C GLN A 229 -10.57 10.09 13.29
N ALA A 230 -9.77 9.55 14.19
CA ALA A 230 -10.26 8.87 15.41
C ALA A 230 -11.14 9.80 16.26
N ARG A 231 -10.75 11.07 16.41
CA ARG A 231 -11.54 12.09 17.12
C ARG A 231 -12.91 12.33 16.47
N GLN A 232 -12.97 12.35 15.14
CA GLN A 232 -14.25 12.53 14.43
C GLN A 232 -15.13 11.28 14.50
N ILE A 233 -14.53 10.08 14.35
CA ILE A 233 -15.25 8.81 14.52
C ILE A 233 -15.82 8.70 15.94
N ALA A 234 -15.06 9.08 16.96
CA ALA A 234 -15.49 9.07 18.35
C ALA A 234 -16.79 9.89 18.59
N LEU A 235 -16.92 11.02 17.89
CA LEU A 235 -18.07 11.92 17.97
C LEU A 235 -19.23 11.51 17.03
N SER A 236 -19.01 10.57 16.12
CA SER A 236 -20.01 10.11 15.15
C SER A 236 -20.94 9.06 15.73
N ARG A 237 -21.88 8.58 14.89
CA ARG A 237 -22.76 7.45 15.20
C ARG A 237 -22.23 6.11 14.64
N ALA A 238 -20.98 6.06 14.22
CA ALA A 238 -20.39 4.83 13.70
C ALA A 238 -20.44 3.71 14.76
N GLU A 239 -20.92 2.54 14.36
CA GLU A 239 -21.12 1.39 15.26
C GLU A 239 -20.09 0.29 15.05
N THR A 240 -19.57 0.16 13.85
CA THR A 240 -18.67 -0.94 13.44
C THR A 240 -17.45 -0.39 12.74
N LEU A 241 -16.27 -0.71 13.28
CA LEU A 241 -14.99 -0.37 12.67
C LEU A 241 -14.12 -1.62 12.54
N ALA A 242 -13.47 -1.75 11.38
CA ALA A 242 -12.33 -2.61 11.16
C ALA A 242 -11.07 -1.72 11.09
N TRP A 243 -10.31 -1.67 12.16
CA TRP A 243 -9.11 -0.84 12.26
C TRP A 243 -7.86 -1.68 12.02
N VAL A 244 -7.20 -1.46 10.88
CA VAL A 244 -5.92 -2.08 10.55
C VAL A 244 -4.79 -1.21 11.10
N SER A 245 -3.72 -1.82 11.59
CA SER A 245 -2.55 -1.08 12.07
C SER A 245 -1.28 -1.91 12.05
N CYS A 246 -0.20 -1.30 11.58
CA CYS A 246 1.17 -1.83 11.62
C CYS A 246 1.99 -1.31 12.82
N ASP A 247 1.42 -0.41 13.64
CA ASP A 247 2.10 0.18 14.79
C ASP A 247 1.20 0.14 16.03
N PRO A 248 1.53 -0.69 17.04
CA PRO A 248 0.70 -0.85 18.23
C PRO A 248 0.66 0.40 19.11
N VAL A 249 1.67 1.28 19.05
CA VAL A 249 1.73 2.48 19.90
C VAL A 249 0.74 3.52 19.40
N THR A 250 0.76 3.82 18.10
CA THR A 250 -0.19 4.77 17.50
C THR A 250 -1.61 4.21 17.52
N PHE A 251 -1.77 2.90 17.32
CA PHE A 251 -3.07 2.24 17.47
C PHE A 251 -3.62 2.38 18.90
N ALA A 252 -2.82 2.15 19.94
CA ALA A 252 -3.27 2.28 21.33
C ALA A 252 -3.73 3.72 21.66
N ARG A 253 -3.02 4.73 21.14
CA ARG A 253 -3.41 6.14 21.26
C ARG A 253 -4.78 6.38 20.61
N ASP A 254 -4.96 5.94 19.36
CA ASP A 254 -6.18 6.18 18.60
C ASP A 254 -7.36 5.39 19.19
N ALA A 255 -7.13 4.14 19.61
CA ALA A 255 -8.13 3.31 20.29
C ALA A 255 -8.56 3.92 21.64
N ARG A 256 -7.68 4.58 22.37
CA ARG A 256 -8.03 5.29 23.61
C ARG A 256 -9.00 6.43 23.35
N ILE A 257 -8.79 7.23 22.29
CA ILE A 257 -9.71 8.31 21.89
C ILE A 257 -11.11 7.74 21.63
N LEU A 258 -11.20 6.61 20.94
CA LEU A 258 -12.46 5.94 20.66
C LEU A 258 -13.12 5.41 21.94
N ALA A 259 -12.33 4.79 22.84
CA ALA A 259 -12.82 4.21 24.08
C ALA A 259 -13.42 5.26 25.03
N ASP A 260 -12.82 6.44 25.11
CA ASP A 260 -13.30 7.55 25.93
C ASP A 260 -14.68 8.07 25.47
N GLN A 261 -15.14 7.69 24.28
CA GLN A 261 -16.45 8.02 23.69
C GLN A 261 -17.35 6.79 23.46
N GLY A 262 -17.12 5.70 24.23
CA GLY A 262 -17.99 4.54 24.29
C GLY A 262 -17.83 3.52 23.18
N LEU A 263 -16.78 3.60 22.37
CA LEU A 263 -16.41 2.51 21.48
C LEU A 263 -15.44 1.56 22.20
N SER A 264 -15.53 0.28 21.96
CA SER A 264 -14.65 -0.71 22.60
C SER A 264 -14.13 -1.75 21.62
N ILE A 265 -12.89 -2.18 21.82
CA ILE A 265 -12.33 -3.29 21.08
C ILE A 265 -13.04 -4.57 21.53
N SER A 266 -13.68 -5.27 20.59
CA SER A 266 -14.33 -6.55 20.83
C SER A 266 -13.43 -7.73 20.48
N ARG A 267 -12.55 -7.55 19.48
CA ARG A 267 -11.65 -8.58 19.00
C ARG A 267 -10.42 -7.97 18.32
N ILE A 268 -9.29 -8.66 18.38
CA ILE A 268 -8.07 -8.31 17.65
C ILE A 268 -7.58 -9.56 16.90
N TYR A 269 -7.34 -9.40 15.61
CA TYR A 269 -6.59 -10.34 14.78
C TYR A 269 -5.15 -9.87 14.71
N VAL A 270 -4.20 -10.77 14.89
CA VAL A 270 -2.76 -10.49 14.73
C VAL A 270 -2.26 -11.26 13.53
N ILE A 271 -1.67 -10.54 12.57
CA ILE A 271 -1.17 -11.08 11.31
C ILE A 271 0.34 -10.82 11.24
N ASP A 272 1.14 -11.89 11.33
CA ASP A 272 2.59 -11.84 11.19
C ASP A 272 2.99 -11.99 9.72
N GLN A 273 3.08 -10.84 9.01
CA GLN A 273 3.57 -10.80 7.63
C GLN A 273 5.04 -10.36 7.52
N PHE A 274 5.66 -9.94 8.63
CA PHE A 274 7.04 -9.45 8.67
C PHE A 274 7.95 -10.42 9.42
N ARG A 275 8.09 -11.63 8.90
CA ARG A 275 8.92 -12.68 9.50
C ARG A 275 10.31 -12.14 9.89
N TRP A 276 10.81 -12.57 11.04
CA TRP A 276 12.10 -12.17 11.60
C TRP A 276 12.20 -10.70 12.03
N SER A 277 11.08 -10.03 12.15
CA SER A 277 10.95 -8.64 12.59
C SER A 277 10.02 -8.59 13.82
N PRO A 278 10.15 -7.60 14.71
CA PRO A 278 9.19 -7.39 15.80
C PRO A 278 7.87 -6.75 15.33
N HIS A 279 7.76 -6.44 14.03
CA HIS A 279 6.56 -5.80 13.49
C HIS A 279 5.48 -6.84 13.18
N VAL A 280 4.26 -6.52 13.55
CA VAL A 280 3.06 -7.29 13.23
C VAL A 280 1.98 -6.35 12.70
N GLU A 281 1.09 -6.89 11.89
CA GLU A 281 -0.15 -6.21 11.55
C GLU A 281 -1.26 -6.66 12.49
N THR A 282 -2.15 -5.74 12.80
CA THR A 282 -3.35 -6.05 13.59
C THR A 282 -4.59 -5.57 12.87
N VAL A 283 -5.70 -6.29 13.04
CA VAL A 283 -7.03 -5.81 12.65
C VAL A 283 -7.90 -5.85 13.90
N ALA A 284 -8.29 -4.70 14.38
CA ALA A 284 -9.17 -4.59 15.55
C ALA A 284 -10.62 -4.42 15.11
N GLU A 285 -11.49 -5.25 15.64
CA GLU A 285 -12.92 -5.02 15.63
C GLU A 285 -13.27 -4.06 16.76
N ILE A 286 -13.81 -2.89 16.41
CA ILE A 286 -14.22 -1.88 17.38
C ILE A 286 -15.72 -1.66 17.22
N ARG A 287 -16.44 -1.70 18.33
CA ARG A 287 -17.91 -1.58 18.39
C ARG A 287 -18.32 -0.48 19.35
N ARG A 288 -19.38 0.24 18.99
CA ARG A 288 -20.06 1.12 19.95
C ARG A 288 -20.89 0.28 20.92
N ARG A 289 -20.78 0.58 22.20
CA ARG A 289 -21.56 -0.07 23.28
C ARG A 289 -22.97 0.50 23.35
#